data_0ee9f0a4d9ad2f1eea2e772d0a924e68
#
_entry.id   0ee9f0a4d9ad2f1eea2e772d0a924e68
#
_cell.length_a   1.000
_cell.length_b   1.000
_cell.length_c   1.000
_cell.angle_alpha   90.00
_cell.angle_beta   90.00
_cell.angle_gamma   90.00
#
_symmetry.space_group_name_H-M   'P 1'
#
loop_
_entity.id
_entity.type
_entity.pdbx_description
1 polymer ?
#
loop_
_entity_poly.entity_id
_entity_poly.type
_entity_poly.pdbx_seq_one_letter_code
_entity_poly.pdbx_strand_id
1 'polypeptide(L)'
;MWYTFHRNSYIGEVVMKNKKITMIFLPIIVIIFIIIFSISIYKSNNERKIINKIEAQISNGSYEEAIESINQYKNNEILILYKNILKDFLEIKNEGNIDKVKEKLDSFKEQYDKYLSNEIFNTLNGYILKIEDNIKNYYIEISEAKEKIEEAINEDISSAKEMIDKFKTKYPNENIFNIEDAYNKKLEQIKEDEEKIEEKIEEKTESTDKEKVSNNNNNSTSQIGISNTVASRKSGQIITVVSKGGSYGELVFWEKDSNDEWILVDKVSARLGQNGMKAASEVYEMDKSTPTGIYSLTEAFGINSDPGSKIRYRQLDGTEYWVDDVNSDYYNTMQFGEADGRWSSAEKLIEFEGYYNYSLVIDYNRWPVIPGKSSAIFLHCDLGSYTYGCVAIPQENLVNIINRLDPEKDPFIIIDFSYQDIYTKY
;
A
#
# COMPACT_ATOMS: atom_id res chain seq x y z
N MET A 1 28.95 -84.42 -43.57
CA MET A 1 27.61 -84.04 -44.13
C MET A 1 26.46 -84.38 -43.16
N TRP A 2 26.67 -85.04 -42.03
CA TRP A 2 25.63 -85.43 -41.06
C TRP A 2 25.42 -84.37 -39.91
N TYR A 3 26.42 -83.59 -39.63
CA TYR A 3 26.39 -82.58 -38.54
C TYR A 3 25.64 -81.27 -38.90
N THR A 4 25.48 -80.99 -40.18
CA THR A 4 24.82 -79.79 -40.66
C THR A 4 23.29 -79.92 -40.74
N PHE A 5 22.77 -81.10 -40.87
CA PHE A 5 21.33 -81.35 -41.02
C PHE A 5 20.59 -81.27 -39.64
N HIS A 6 21.21 -81.71 -38.53
CA HIS A 6 20.60 -81.69 -37.22
C HIS A 6 20.56 -80.24 -36.61
N ARG A 7 21.52 -79.41 -36.99
CA ARG A 7 21.56 -78.02 -36.51
C ARG A 7 20.49 -77.11 -37.12
N ASN A 8 20.17 -77.34 -38.39
CA ASN A 8 19.12 -76.62 -39.06
C ASN A 8 17.68 -76.99 -38.63
N SER A 9 17.47 -78.26 -38.26
CA SER A 9 16.16 -78.68 -37.72
C SER A 9 15.89 -78.13 -36.33
N TYR A 10 16.94 -78.03 -35.45
CA TYR A 10 16.80 -77.47 -34.10
C TYR A 10 16.59 -75.98 -34.08
N ILE A 11 17.26 -75.24 -35.01
CA ILE A 11 17.06 -73.81 -35.17
C ILE A 11 15.65 -73.49 -35.73
N GLY A 12 15.18 -74.31 -36.66
CA GLY A 12 13.82 -74.17 -37.22
C GLY A 12 12.73 -74.44 -36.18
N GLU A 13 12.91 -75.42 -35.31
CA GLU A 13 11.96 -75.68 -34.22
C GLU A 13 11.96 -74.61 -33.14
N VAL A 14 13.13 -74.06 -32.77
CA VAL A 14 13.25 -72.98 -31.77
C VAL A 14 12.68 -71.71 -32.34
N VAL A 15 12.91 -71.39 -33.64
CA VAL A 15 12.33 -70.19 -34.32
C VAL A 15 10.82 -70.38 -34.49
N MET A 16 10.32 -71.56 -34.78
CA MET A 16 8.86 -71.82 -34.89
C MET A 16 8.19 -71.79 -33.51
N LYS A 17 8.84 -72.30 -32.47
CA LYS A 17 8.34 -72.20 -31.09
C LYS A 17 8.28 -70.75 -30.57
N ASN A 18 9.32 -69.97 -30.86
CA ASN A 18 9.34 -68.59 -30.54
C ASN A 18 8.29 -67.75 -31.34
N LYS A 19 8.08 -68.09 -32.65
CA LYS A 19 7.00 -67.45 -33.45
C LYS A 19 5.61 -67.80 -32.90
N LYS A 20 5.37 -69.01 -32.47
CA LYS A 20 4.10 -69.42 -31.86
C LYS A 20 3.87 -68.75 -30.51
N ILE A 21 4.92 -68.65 -29.69
CA ILE A 21 4.86 -67.89 -28.42
C ILE A 21 4.58 -66.41 -28.68
N THR A 22 5.26 -65.79 -29.62
CA THR A 22 5.03 -64.38 -29.99
C THR A 22 3.62 -64.15 -30.56
N MET A 23 3.09 -65.12 -31.35
CA MET A 23 1.73 -65.05 -31.91
C MET A 23 0.62 -65.14 -30.83
N ILE A 24 0.87 -65.80 -29.70
CA ILE A 24 -0.11 -65.93 -28.62
C ILE A 24 0.00 -64.79 -27.64
N PHE A 25 1.21 -64.27 -27.35
CA PHE A 25 1.43 -63.21 -26.37
C PHE A 25 1.19 -61.79 -26.96
N LEU A 26 1.42 -61.56 -28.28
CA LEU A 26 1.21 -60.30 -28.90
C LEU A 26 -0.24 -59.80 -28.79
N PRO A 27 -1.28 -60.58 -29.09
CA PRO A 27 -2.66 -60.13 -28.89
C PRO A 27 -3.01 -59.89 -27.43
N ILE A 28 -2.43 -60.66 -26.47
CA ILE A 28 -2.66 -60.47 -25.05
C ILE A 28 -2.04 -59.13 -24.60
N ILE A 29 -0.83 -58.81 -25.05
CA ILE A 29 -0.18 -57.53 -24.77
C ILE A 29 -0.98 -56.35 -25.38
N VAL A 30 -1.49 -56.49 -26.60
CA VAL A 30 -2.34 -55.48 -27.24
C VAL A 30 -3.64 -55.30 -26.46
N ILE A 31 -4.27 -56.35 -26.02
CA ILE A 31 -5.49 -56.29 -25.17
C ILE A 31 -5.21 -55.59 -23.84
N ILE A 32 -4.09 -55.90 -23.20
CA ILE A 32 -3.67 -55.23 -21.95
C ILE A 32 -3.43 -53.74 -22.20
N PHE A 33 -2.76 -53.34 -23.30
CA PHE A 33 -2.58 -51.95 -23.69
C PHE A 33 -3.91 -51.26 -23.96
N ILE A 34 -4.85 -51.90 -24.66
CA ILE A 34 -6.19 -51.33 -24.92
C ILE A 34 -6.95 -51.13 -23.59
N ILE A 35 -6.85 -52.12 -22.66
CA ILE A 35 -7.52 -52.01 -21.37
C ILE A 35 -6.90 -50.85 -20.54
N ILE A 36 -5.57 -50.76 -20.46
CA ILE A 36 -4.87 -49.69 -19.74
C ILE A 36 -5.22 -48.35 -20.35
N PHE A 37 -5.20 -48.23 -21.68
CA PHE A 37 -5.56 -47.02 -22.41
C PHE A 37 -7.03 -46.64 -22.19
N SER A 38 -7.95 -47.60 -22.24
CA SER A 38 -9.37 -47.37 -21.96
C SER A 38 -9.63 -46.94 -20.51
N ILE A 39 -8.92 -47.53 -19.55
CA ILE A 39 -8.97 -47.15 -18.15
C ILE A 39 -8.43 -45.71 -17.97
N SER A 40 -7.33 -45.38 -18.69
CA SER A 40 -6.74 -44.04 -18.66
C SER A 40 -7.69 -43.00 -19.24
N ILE A 41 -8.34 -43.28 -20.39
CA ILE A 41 -9.35 -42.41 -20.99
C ILE A 41 -10.57 -42.28 -20.09
N TYR A 42 -11.06 -43.35 -19.52
CA TYR A 42 -12.21 -43.31 -18.60
C TYR A 42 -11.89 -42.46 -17.36
N LYS A 43 -10.70 -42.63 -16.77
CA LYS A 43 -10.23 -41.86 -15.63
C LYS A 43 -10.12 -40.38 -15.99
N SER A 44 -9.50 -40.06 -17.14
CA SER A 44 -9.35 -38.70 -17.63
C SER A 44 -10.72 -38.04 -17.92
N ASN A 45 -11.66 -38.75 -18.53
CA ASN A 45 -13.01 -38.24 -18.80
C ASN A 45 -13.81 -38.02 -17.51
N ASN A 46 -13.63 -38.87 -16.51
CA ASN A 46 -14.29 -38.72 -15.23
C ASN A 46 -13.73 -37.54 -14.42
N GLU A 47 -12.41 -37.40 -14.40
CA GLU A 47 -11.72 -36.24 -13.80
C GLU A 47 -12.18 -34.93 -14.46
N ARG A 48 -12.29 -34.89 -15.80
CA ARG A 48 -12.77 -33.74 -16.54
C ARG A 48 -14.23 -33.38 -16.20
N LYS A 49 -15.12 -34.38 -16.05
CA LYS A 49 -16.51 -34.12 -15.62
C LYS A 49 -16.58 -33.52 -14.21
N ILE A 50 -15.69 -33.93 -13.33
CA ILE A 50 -15.63 -33.44 -11.95
C ILE A 50 -15.11 -32.02 -11.93
N ILE A 51 -14.01 -31.76 -12.65
CA ILE A 51 -13.45 -30.42 -12.80
C ILE A 51 -14.52 -29.48 -13.35
N ASN A 52 -15.20 -29.83 -14.44
CA ASN A 52 -16.25 -29.01 -15.05
C ASN A 52 -17.42 -28.74 -14.06
N LYS A 53 -17.77 -29.72 -13.20
CA LYS A 53 -18.79 -29.51 -12.15
C LYS A 53 -18.32 -28.48 -11.12
N ILE A 54 -17.08 -28.59 -10.66
CA ILE A 54 -16.49 -27.64 -9.69
C ILE A 54 -16.37 -26.27 -10.28
N GLU A 55 -15.90 -26.14 -11.52
CA GLU A 55 -15.81 -24.88 -12.25
C GLU A 55 -17.19 -24.22 -12.42
N ALA A 56 -18.22 -25.02 -12.71
CA ALA A 56 -19.59 -24.50 -12.75
C ALA A 56 -20.08 -23.98 -11.37
N GLN A 57 -19.74 -24.67 -10.28
CA GLN A 57 -20.05 -24.21 -8.93
C GLN A 57 -19.32 -22.89 -8.60
N ILE A 58 -18.04 -22.75 -8.98
CA ILE A 58 -17.25 -21.53 -8.80
C ILE A 58 -17.89 -20.38 -9.61
N SER A 59 -18.17 -20.62 -10.90
CA SER A 59 -18.77 -19.63 -11.80
C SER A 59 -20.15 -19.16 -11.36
N ASN A 60 -20.91 -20.02 -10.68
CA ASN A 60 -22.23 -19.68 -10.14
C ASN A 60 -22.16 -19.05 -8.74
N GLY A 61 -20.98 -18.89 -8.15
CA GLY A 61 -20.80 -18.33 -6.82
C GLY A 61 -21.09 -19.29 -5.65
N SER A 62 -21.27 -20.59 -5.92
CA SER A 62 -21.49 -21.64 -4.91
C SER A 62 -20.14 -22.10 -4.32
N TYR A 63 -19.42 -21.20 -3.66
CA TYR A 63 -18.02 -21.43 -3.27
C TYR A 63 -17.84 -22.49 -2.20
N GLU A 64 -18.73 -22.52 -1.20
CA GLU A 64 -18.73 -23.51 -0.12
C GLU A 64 -18.97 -24.92 -0.68
N GLU A 65 -19.91 -25.07 -1.60
CA GLU A 65 -20.19 -26.35 -2.28
C GLU A 65 -19.02 -26.79 -3.17
N ALA A 66 -18.37 -25.82 -3.84
CA ALA A 66 -17.17 -26.11 -4.64
C ALA A 66 -16.04 -26.63 -3.76
N ILE A 67 -15.78 -26.01 -2.60
CA ILE A 67 -14.79 -26.47 -1.62
C ILE A 67 -15.10 -27.89 -1.12
N GLU A 68 -16.36 -28.16 -0.82
CA GLU A 68 -16.81 -29.48 -0.36
C GLU A 68 -16.62 -30.55 -1.44
N SER A 69 -16.95 -30.21 -2.69
CA SER A 69 -16.68 -31.06 -3.85
C SER A 69 -15.20 -31.35 -4.06
N ILE A 70 -14.34 -30.31 -3.91
CA ILE A 70 -12.87 -30.44 -4.04
C ILE A 70 -12.28 -31.32 -2.95
N ASN A 71 -12.81 -31.29 -1.73
CA ASN A 71 -12.29 -32.10 -0.60
C ASN A 71 -12.28 -33.59 -0.87
N GLN A 72 -13.07 -34.08 -1.82
CA GLN A 72 -13.12 -35.46 -2.24
C GLN A 72 -11.92 -35.84 -3.13
N TYR A 73 -11.14 -34.87 -3.63
CA TYR A 73 -10.07 -35.04 -4.62
C TYR A 73 -8.73 -34.51 -4.11
N LYS A 74 -8.10 -35.20 -3.18
CA LYS A 74 -6.91 -34.75 -2.44
C LYS A 74 -5.61 -34.62 -3.24
N ASN A 75 -5.53 -35.18 -4.46
CA ASN A 75 -4.28 -35.34 -5.22
C ASN A 75 -4.27 -34.53 -6.54
N ASN A 76 -5.20 -33.61 -6.76
CA ASN A 76 -5.22 -32.77 -7.95
C ASN A 76 -4.75 -31.35 -7.59
N GLU A 77 -3.58 -30.94 -8.08
CA GLU A 77 -2.94 -29.65 -7.76
C GLU A 77 -3.80 -28.45 -8.14
N ILE A 78 -4.50 -28.52 -9.29
CA ILE A 78 -5.38 -27.42 -9.75
C ILE A 78 -6.57 -27.28 -8.79
N LEU A 79 -7.18 -28.38 -8.38
CA LEU A 79 -8.31 -28.32 -7.44
C LEU A 79 -7.88 -27.87 -6.05
N ILE A 80 -6.66 -28.21 -5.63
CA ILE A 80 -6.08 -27.70 -4.37
C ILE A 80 -5.89 -26.19 -4.45
N LEU A 81 -5.38 -25.69 -5.58
CA LEU A 81 -5.25 -24.24 -5.82
C LEU A 81 -6.61 -23.53 -5.76
N TYR A 82 -7.61 -24.04 -6.50
CA TYR A 82 -8.97 -23.49 -6.47
C TYR A 82 -9.53 -23.44 -5.05
N LYS A 83 -9.36 -24.51 -4.30
CA LYS A 83 -9.79 -24.57 -2.89
C LYS A 83 -9.16 -23.49 -2.03
N ASN A 84 -7.85 -23.22 -2.19
CA ASN A 84 -7.15 -22.20 -1.43
C ASN A 84 -7.69 -20.80 -1.80
N ILE A 85 -7.81 -20.51 -3.10
CA ILE A 85 -8.40 -19.25 -3.59
C ILE A 85 -9.80 -19.03 -2.98
N LEU A 86 -10.66 -20.05 -3.02
CA LEU A 86 -12.03 -19.92 -2.51
C LEU A 86 -12.07 -19.74 -0.98
N LYS A 87 -11.20 -20.43 -0.24
CA LYS A 87 -11.13 -20.28 1.22
C LYS A 87 -10.71 -18.88 1.63
N ASP A 88 -9.60 -18.42 1.04
CA ASP A 88 -9.06 -17.11 1.37
C ASP A 88 -10.05 -16.01 0.95
N PHE A 89 -10.74 -16.17 -0.18
CA PHE A 89 -11.82 -15.26 -0.59
C PHE A 89 -12.99 -15.25 0.41
N LEU A 90 -13.43 -16.42 0.90
CA LEU A 90 -14.50 -16.50 1.89
C LEU A 90 -14.11 -15.87 3.24
N GLU A 91 -12.83 -15.92 3.61
CA GLU A 91 -12.33 -15.21 4.79
C GLU A 91 -12.42 -13.70 4.64
N ILE A 92 -12.17 -13.17 3.43
CA ILE A 92 -12.35 -11.75 3.13
C ILE A 92 -13.83 -11.38 3.18
N LYS A 93 -14.68 -12.17 2.50
CA LYS A 93 -16.12 -11.94 2.41
C LYS A 93 -16.82 -11.92 3.76
N ASN A 94 -16.34 -12.71 4.72
CA ASN A 94 -16.91 -12.86 6.06
C ASN A 94 -16.26 -11.96 7.12
N GLU A 95 -15.26 -11.16 6.76
CA GLU A 95 -14.61 -10.22 7.66
C GLU A 95 -15.51 -8.98 7.85
N GLY A 96 -15.71 -8.57 9.08
CA GLY A 96 -16.55 -7.42 9.42
C GLY A 96 -15.80 -6.10 9.62
N ASN A 97 -14.48 -6.16 9.76
CA ASN A 97 -13.64 -4.97 9.92
C ASN A 97 -13.05 -4.55 8.57
N ILE A 98 -13.34 -3.32 8.13
CA ILE A 98 -12.98 -2.84 6.78
C ILE A 98 -11.46 -2.78 6.55
N ASP A 99 -10.68 -2.42 7.59
CA ASP A 99 -9.21 -2.36 7.48
C ASP A 99 -8.63 -3.75 7.30
N LYS A 100 -9.16 -4.74 8.04
CA LYS A 100 -8.77 -6.14 7.86
C LYS A 100 -9.26 -6.71 6.53
N VAL A 101 -10.41 -6.29 6.03
CA VAL A 101 -10.89 -6.64 4.69
C VAL A 101 -9.89 -6.16 3.66
N LYS A 102 -9.43 -4.91 3.77
CA LYS A 102 -8.44 -4.33 2.87
C LYS A 102 -7.12 -5.10 2.92
N GLU A 103 -6.55 -5.30 4.12
CA GLU A 103 -5.30 -6.06 4.31
C GLU A 103 -5.36 -7.47 3.70
N LYS A 104 -6.44 -8.20 4.01
CA LYS A 104 -6.65 -9.55 3.47
C LYS A 104 -6.83 -9.54 1.95
N LEU A 105 -7.52 -8.53 1.41
CA LEU A 105 -7.75 -8.40 -0.03
C LEU A 105 -6.44 -8.10 -0.77
N ASP A 106 -5.61 -7.21 -0.24
CA ASP A 106 -4.31 -6.89 -0.82
C ASP A 106 -3.41 -8.14 -0.86
N SER A 107 -3.33 -8.89 0.25
CA SER A 107 -2.58 -10.16 0.32
C SER A 107 -3.15 -11.22 -0.63
N PHE A 108 -4.46 -11.30 -0.75
CA PHE A 108 -5.15 -12.22 -1.66
C PHE A 108 -4.80 -11.90 -3.13
N LYS A 109 -4.85 -10.64 -3.51
CA LYS A 109 -4.48 -10.22 -4.87
C LYS A 109 -3.02 -10.50 -5.16
N GLU A 110 -2.11 -10.17 -4.26
CA GLU A 110 -0.68 -10.47 -4.42
C GLU A 110 -0.44 -11.97 -4.69
N GLN A 111 -1.16 -12.84 -4.01
CA GLN A 111 -0.98 -14.30 -4.13
C GLN A 111 -1.65 -14.90 -5.36
N TYR A 112 -2.83 -14.40 -5.76
CA TYR A 112 -3.71 -15.09 -6.70
C TYR A 112 -4.02 -14.34 -7.98
N ASP A 113 -3.60 -13.08 -8.16
CA ASP A 113 -3.98 -12.22 -9.30
C ASP A 113 -3.81 -12.91 -10.65
N LYS A 114 -2.67 -13.57 -10.88
CA LYS A 114 -2.40 -14.31 -12.13
C LYS A 114 -3.39 -15.46 -12.43
N TYR A 115 -4.12 -15.94 -11.43
CA TYR A 115 -5.11 -17.01 -11.60
C TYR A 115 -6.52 -16.45 -11.77
N LEU A 116 -6.77 -15.25 -11.24
CA LEU A 116 -8.07 -14.61 -11.27
C LEU A 116 -8.51 -14.17 -12.67
N SER A 117 -7.56 -14.05 -13.62
CA SER A 117 -7.86 -13.81 -15.04
C SER A 117 -8.56 -14.98 -15.74
N ASN A 118 -8.67 -16.16 -15.10
CA ASN A 118 -9.40 -17.30 -15.66
C ASN A 118 -10.92 -17.06 -15.59
N GLU A 119 -11.62 -17.33 -16.69
CA GLU A 119 -13.07 -17.13 -16.81
C GLU A 119 -13.90 -17.76 -15.70
N ILE A 120 -13.44 -18.87 -15.09
CA ILE A 120 -14.13 -19.52 -13.99
C ILE A 120 -14.24 -18.64 -12.74
N PHE A 121 -13.35 -17.65 -12.59
CA PHE A 121 -13.34 -16.71 -11.48
C PHE A 121 -14.03 -15.38 -11.79
N ASN A 122 -14.66 -15.19 -12.97
CA ASN A 122 -15.32 -13.94 -13.33
C ASN A 122 -16.33 -13.46 -12.27
N THR A 123 -17.14 -14.39 -11.73
CA THR A 123 -18.10 -14.06 -10.67
C THR A 123 -17.38 -13.63 -9.38
N LEU A 124 -16.31 -14.32 -9.01
CA LEU A 124 -15.49 -13.99 -7.84
C LEU A 124 -14.81 -12.63 -8.04
N ASN A 125 -14.25 -12.35 -9.20
CA ASN A 125 -13.71 -11.04 -9.56
C ASN A 125 -14.76 -9.93 -9.45
N GLY A 126 -15.98 -10.19 -9.89
CA GLY A 126 -17.09 -9.26 -9.72
C GLY A 126 -17.40 -8.94 -8.24
N TYR A 127 -17.21 -9.90 -7.33
CA TYR A 127 -17.29 -9.64 -5.89
C TYR A 127 -16.07 -8.87 -5.35
N ILE A 128 -14.87 -9.19 -5.81
CA ILE A 128 -13.65 -8.46 -5.44
C ILE A 128 -13.79 -6.99 -5.80
N LEU A 129 -14.19 -6.68 -7.03
CA LEU A 129 -14.40 -5.30 -7.48
C LEU A 129 -15.44 -4.56 -6.62
N LYS A 130 -16.52 -5.24 -6.20
CA LYS A 130 -17.49 -4.65 -5.28
C LYS A 130 -16.92 -4.40 -3.89
N ILE A 131 -16.08 -5.29 -3.39
CA ILE A 131 -15.39 -5.09 -2.09
C ILE A 131 -14.45 -3.90 -2.19
N GLU A 132 -13.68 -3.79 -3.25
CA GLU A 132 -12.79 -2.63 -3.52
C GLU A 132 -13.58 -1.32 -3.59
N ASP A 133 -14.70 -1.32 -4.32
CA ASP A 133 -15.56 -0.14 -4.42
C ASP A 133 -16.18 0.24 -3.05
N ASN A 134 -16.58 -0.75 -2.25
CA ASN A 134 -17.06 -0.51 -0.90
C ASN A 134 -15.97 0.06 0.02
N ILE A 135 -14.74 -0.47 -0.05
CA ILE A 135 -13.59 0.05 0.70
C ILE A 135 -13.32 1.50 0.28
N LYS A 136 -13.27 1.78 -1.02
CA LYS A 136 -13.07 3.12 -1.57
C LYS A 136 -14.16 4.09 -1.07
N ASN A 137 -15.43 3.71 -1.18
CA ASN A 137 -16.54 4.54 -0.75
C ASN A 137 -16.54 4.81 0.76
N TYR A 138 -16.15 3.82 1.56
CA TYR A 138 -15.99 3.97 3.00
C TYR A 138 -14.95 5.06 3.35
N TYR A 139 -13.79 5.02 2.73
CA TYR A 139 -12.75 6.02 2.98
C TYR A 139 -13.10 7.40 2.41
N ILE A 140 -13.82 7.48 1.29
CA ILE A 140 -14.35 8.75 0.77
C ILE A 140 -15.32 9.35 1.78
N GLU A 141 -16.28 8.58 2.28
CA GLU A 141 -17.27 9.04 3.27
C GLU A 141 -16.60 9.55 4.56
N ILE A 142 -15.56 8.87 5.02
CA ILE A 142 -14.75 9.30 6.17
C ILE A 142 -14.06 10.64 5.87
N SER A 143 -13.43 10.76 4.71
CA SER A 143 -12.73 11.99 4.30
C SER A 143 -13.68 13.18 4.25
N GLU A 144 -14.82 13.02 3.61
CA GLU A 144 -15.85 14.07 3.53
C GLU A 144 -16.43 14.44 4.90
N ALA A 145 -16.59 13.44 5.78
CA ALA A 145 -17.08 13.70 7.13
C ALA A 145 -16.04 14.47 7.96
N LYS A 146 -14.75 14.14 7.83
CA LYS A 146 -13.64 14.85 8.50
C LYS A 146 -13.56 16.30 8.00
N GLU A 147 -13.63 16.53 6.69
CA GLU A 147 -13.62 17.88 6.08
C GLU A 147 -14.76 18.74 6.61
N LYS A 148 -15.98 18.23 6.65
CA LYS A 148 -17.14 18.96 7.19
C LYS A 148 -17.00 19.29 8.68
N ILE A 149 -16.35 18.44 9.46
CA ILE A 149 -16.07 18.75 10.87
C ILE A 149 -15.04 19.87 10.98
N GLU A 150 -13.99 19.84 10.16
CA GLU A 150 -12.97 20.90 10.12
C GLU A 150 -13.55 22.26 9.70
N GLU A 151 -14.45 22.28 8.73
CA GLU A 151 -15.21 23.49 8.36
C GLU A 151 -16.04 23.99 9.56
N ALA A 152 -16.79 23.10 10.21
CA ALA A 152 -17.61 23.47 11.35
C ALA A 152 -16.81 23.98 12.55
N ILE A 153 -15.58 23.51 12.79
CA ILE A 153 -14.68 24.03 13.83
C ILE A 153 -14.39 25.51 13.62
N ASN A 154 -14.30 25.95 12.36
CA ASN A 154 -14.01 27.34 12.02
C ASN A 154 -15.26 28.23 12.03
N GLU A 155 -16.42 27.71 11.65
CA GLU A 155 -17.65 28.47 11.46
C GLU A 155 -18.62 28.42 12.67
N ASP A 156 -18.80 27.21 13.26
CA ASP A 156 -19.72 26.97 14.37
C ASP A 156 -19.19 25.84 15.27
N ILE A 157 -18.44 26.24 16.28
CA ILE A 157 -17.81 25.31 17.24
C ILE A 157 -18.81 24.39 17.97
N SER A 158 -20.06 24.86 18.15
CA SER A 158 -21.11 24.06 18.80
C SER A 158 -21.57 22.92 17.90
N SER A 159 -21.76 23.20 16.61
CA SER A 159 -22.07 22.19 15.59
C SER A 159 -20.94 21.17 15.40
N ALA A 160 -19.69 21.65 15.41
CA ALA A 160 -18.51 20.79 15.30
C ALA A 160 -18.49 19.69 16.39
N LYS A 161 -18.84 20.01 17.64
CA LYS A 161 -18.87 19.02 18.74
C LYS A 161 -19.85 17.89 18.45
N GLU A 162 -21.04 18.22 18.00
CA GLU A 162 -22.06 17.20 17.67
C GLU A 162 -21.60 16.30 16.51
N MET A 163 -20.96 16.91 15.50
CA MET A 163 -20.43 16.18 14.35
C MET A 163 -19.29 15.25 14.73
N ILE A 164 -18.36 15.66 15.61
CA ILE A 164 -17.31 14.82 16.17
C ILE A 164 -17.90 13.60 16.90
N ASP A 165 -18.89 13.81 17.76
CA ASP A 165 -19.52 12.73 18.53
C ASP A 165 -20.24 11.72 17.61
N LYS A 166 -20.94 12.23 16.58
CA LYS A 166 -21.55 11.38 15.53
C LYS A 166 -20.51 10.60 14.73
N PHE A 167 -19.42 11.23 14.37
CA PHE A 167 -18.32 10.60 13.64
C PHE A 167 -17.74 9.44 14.44
N LYS A 168 -17.38 9.66 15.70
CA LYS A 168 -16.87 8.63 16.61
C LYS A 168 -17.80 7.45 16.79
N THR A 169 -19.10 7.73 16.83
CA THR A 169 -20.12 6.69 16.95
C THR A 169 -20.20 5.85 15.68
N LYS A 170 -20.10 6.47 14.52
CA LYS A 170 -20.22 5.79 13.22
C LYS A 170 -18.92 5.09 12.82
N TYR A 171 -17.78 5.66 13.16
CA TYR A 171 -16.43 5.21 12.78
C TYR A 171 -15.53 5.04 14.02
N PRO A 172 -15.82 4.09 14.92
CA PRO A 172 -15.16 3.99 16.23
C PRO A 172 -13.66 3.67 16.17
N ASN A 173 -13.19 3.11 15.04
CA ASN A 173 -11.79 2.75 14.83
C ASN A 173 -11.00 3.86 14.10
N GLU A 174 -11.71 4.86 13.58
CA GLU A 174 -11.08 5.95 12.85
C GLU A 174 -10.44 6.97 13.78
N ASN A 175 -9.24 7.37 13.40
CA ASN A 175 -8.51 8.38 14.12
C ASN A 175 -8.94 9.78 13.67
N ILE A 176 -9.44 10.57 14.64
CA ILE A 176 -9.79 11.98 14.44
C ILE A 176 -9.07 12.90 15.45
N PHE A 177 -7.94 12.45 15.95
CA PHE A 177 -7.20 13.20 16.95
C PHE A 177 -6.87 14.63 16.49
N ASN A 178 -6.47 14.81 15.24
CA ASN A 178 -6.17 16.15 14.69
C ASN A 178 -7.40 17.08 14.71
N ILE A 179 -8.58 16.52 14.42
CA ILE A 179 -9.86 17.24 14.44
C ILE A 179 -10.22 17.60 15.87
N GLU A 180 -10.06 16.68 16.82
CA GLU A 180 -10.31 16.94 18.24
C GLU A 180 -9.33 17.96 18.81
N ASP A 181 -8.08 17.92 18.42
CA ASP A 181 -7.07 18.88 18.82
C ASP A 181 -7.38 20.28 18.26
N ALA A 182 -7.72 20.36 16.97
CA ALA A 182 -8.16 21.60 16.34
C ALA A 182 -9.42 22.17 17.04
N TYR A 183 -10.40 21.33 17.35
CA TYR A 183 -11.57 21.69 18.11
C TYR A 183 -11.23 22.26 19.50
N ASN A 184 -10.36 21.56 20.26
CA ASN A 184 -9.97 21.99 21.59
C ASN A 184 -9.18 23.31 21.58
N LYS A 185 -8.25 23.49 20.63
CA LYS A 185 -7.52 24.76 20.44
C LYS A 185 -8.45 25.91 20.13
N LYS A 186 -9.42 25.70 19.25
CA LYS A 186 -10.41 26.72 18.93
C LYS A 186 -11.25 27.11 20.15
N LEU A 187 -11.60 26.11 20.96
CA LEU A 187 -12.36 26.32 22.20
C LEU A 187 -11.55 27.12 23.23
N GLU A 188 -10.25 26.82 23.39
CA GLU A 188 -9.34 27.59 24.25
C GLU A 188 -9.19 29.03 23.77
N GLN A 189 -9.02 29.24 22.48
CA GLN A 189 -8.93 30.57 21.88
C GLN A 189 -10.19 31.41 22.13
N ILE A 190 -11.37 30.81 22.01
CA ILE A 190 -12.64 31.48 22.32
C ILE A 190 -12.68 31.91 23.79
N LYS A 191 -12.27 31.06 24.72
CA LYS A 191 -12.20 31.38 26.16
C LYS A 191 -11.23 32.50 26.46
N GLU A 192 -10.02 32.46 25.86
CA GLU A 192 -9.05 33.55 26.02
C GLU A 192 -9.55 34.89 25.47
N ASP A 193 -10.28 34.84 24.36
CA ASP A 193 -10.88 36.04 23.77
C ASP A 193 -12.05 36.57 24.61
N GLU A 194 -12.85 35.70 25.23
CA GLU A 194 -13.88 36.06 26.21
C GLU A 194 -13.28 36.69 27.48
N GLU A 195 -12.23 36.09 28.06
CA GLU A 195 -11.50 36.63 29.22
C GLU A 195 -10.91 38.04 28.92
N LYS A 196 -10.29 38.20 27.74
CA LYS A 196 -9.78 39.52 27.31
C LYS A 196 -10.86 40.56 27.10
N ILE A 197 -12.07 40.14 26.74
CA ILE A 197 -13.23 41.01 26.61
C ILE A 197 -13.74 41.42 28.00
N GLU A 198 -13.80 40.45 28.95
CA GLU A 198 -14.17 40.71 30.35
C GLU A 198 -13.16 41.66 31.02
N GLU A 199 -11.84 41.42 30.89
CA GLU A 199 -10.79 42.33 31.38
C GLU A 199 -10.92 43.75 30.81
N LYS A 200 -11.20 43.88 29.52
CA LYS A 200 -11.42 45.20 28.87
C LYS A 200 -12.70 45.88 29.32
N ILE A 201 -13.71 45.14 29.78
CA ILE A 201 -14.93 45.67 30.35
C ILE A 201 -14.66 46.14 31.79
N GLU A 202 -13.86 45.38 32.57
CA GLU A 202 -13.44 45.80 33.92
C GLU A 202 -12.48 46.98 33.88
N GLU A 203 -11.48 47.02 32.99
CA GLU A 203 -10.60 48.19 32.80
C GLU A 203 -11.34 49.47 32.38
N LYS A 204 -12.45 49.37 31.63
CA LYS A 204 -13.29 50.52 31.31
C LYS A 204 -14.12 51.02 32.47
N THR A 205 -14.29 50.24 33.49
CA THR A 205 -15.00 50.60 34.75
C THR A 205 -14.08 51.19 35.78
N GLU A 206 -12.73 50.92 35.71
CA GLU A 206 -11.74 51.43 36.69
C GLU A 206 -10.78 52.51 36.16
N SER A 207 -10.92 53.01 34.94
CA SER A 207 -10.02 54.03 34.44
C SER A 207 -10.38 55.48 34.88
N THR A 208 -10.07 55.74 36.14
CA THR A 208 -9.48 57.02 36.59
C THR A 208 -8.37 56.68 37.60
N ASP A 209 -7.15 56.62 37.14
CA ASP A 209 -5.90 57.14 37.65
C ASP A 209 -4.64 56.27 37.38
N LYS A 210 -3.71 57.01 36.69
CA LYS A 210 -2.23 56.91 36.83
C LYS A 210 -1.40 55.87 36.08
N GLU A 211 -0.69 56.46 35.11
CA GLU A 211 0.62 56.06 34.57
C GLU A 211 1.63 55.47 35.56
N LYS A 212 2.34 54.43 35.13
CA LYS A 212 3.81 54.40 34.90
C LYS A 212 4.36 53.06 34.48
N VAL A 213 4.96 53.07 33.33
CA VAL A 213 6.13 52.35 32.73
C VAL A 213 6.87 51.42 33.68
N SER A 214 7.07 50.18 33.26
CA SER A 214 8.38 49.53 33.23
C SER A 214 8.43 48.37 32.21
N ASN A 215 9.32 48.53 31.22
CA ASN A 215 9.82 47.46 30.36
C ASN A 215 10.41 46.30 31.16
N ASN A 216 10.00 45.10 30.89
CA ASN A 216 10.92 43.96 30.92
C ASN A 216 10.55 42.97 29.82
N ASN A 217 11.34 43.00 28.74
CA ASN A 217 11.44 41.97 27.77
C ASN A 217 11.90 40.66 28.45
N ASN A 218 11.02 39.71 28.62
CA ASN A 218 11.40 38.30 28.69
C ASN A 218 10.61 37.60 27.59
N ASN A 219 11.22 37.51 26.42
CA ASN A 219 10.88 36.60 25.37
C ASN A 219 11.18 35.15 25.89
N SER A 220 10.26 34.58 26.61
CA SER A 220 10.16 33.13 26.75
C SER A 220 9.30 32.65 25.59
N THR A 221 9.86 32.70 24.38
CA THR A 221 9.42 31.81 23.30
C THR A 221 9.73 30.41 23.82
N SER A 222 8.75 29.72 24.40
CA SER A 222 8.82 28.28 24.59
C SER A 222 9.22 27.71 23.25
N GLN A 223 10.42 27.12 23.16
CA GLN A 223 10.91 26.48 21.95
C GLN A 223 9.98 25.31 21.69
N ILE A 224 8.94 25.52 20.87
CA ILE A 224 8.07 24.47 20.38
C ILE A 224 8.96 23.62 19.46
N GLY A 225 9.27 22.42 19.90
CA GLY A 225 10.09 21.46 19.17
C GLY A 225 9.27 20.29 18.65
N ILE A 226 9.91 19.36 17.97
CA ILE A 226 9.28 18.14 17.43
C ILE A 226 8.51 17.35 18.50
N SER A 227 8.97 17.35 19.74
CA SER A 227 8.34 16.69 20.89
C SER A 227 6.91 17.18 21.20
N ASN A 228 6.56 18.38 20.77
CA ASN A 228 5.24 18.98 20.99
C ASN A 228 4.25 18.71 19.85
N THR A 229 4.70 18.06 18.76
CA THR A 229 3.81 17.73 17.64
C THR A 229 2.88 16.59 18.00
N VAL A 230 1.74 16.53 17.33
CA VAL A 230 0.82 15.38 17.43
C VAL A 230 1.47 14.12 16.88
N ALA A 231 2.24 14.26 15.82
CA ALA A 231 2.99 13.18 15.20
C ALA A 231 3.96 12.51 16.19
N SER A 232 4.61 13.29 17.05
CA SER A 232 5.57 12.78 18.04
C SER A 232 4.96 11.84 19.10
N ARG A 233 3.65 11.91 19.30
CA ARG A 233 2.92 11.03 20.24
C ARG A 233 2.59 9.66 19.67
N LYS A 234 2.64 9.54 18.31
CA LYS A 234 2.26 8.33 17.59
C LYS A 234 3.45 7.62 16.96
N SER A 235 4.54 8.34 16.80
CA SER A 235 5.71 7.85 16.08
C SER A 235 6.94 7.86 17.00
N GLY A 236 7.84 6.94 16.74
CA GLY A 236 9.21 6.97 17.28
C GLY A 236 10.22 7.51 16.27
N GLN A 237 9.81 7.79 15.03
CA GLN A 237 10.69 8.27 13.95
C GLN A 237 9.96 9.27 13.05
N ILE A 238 10.45 10.49 12.95
CA ILE A 238 9.85 11.55 12.14
C ILE A 238 10.94 12.17 11.25
N ILE A 239 10.61 12.31 9.98
CA ILE A 239 11.36 13.15 9.04
C ILE A 239 10.59 14.46 8.89
N THR A 240 11.26 15.59 9.04
CA THR A 240 10.69 16.92 8.77
C THR A 240 11.37 17.52 7.55
N VAL A 241 10.60 18.11 6.64
CA VAL A 241 11.11 18.82 5.47
C VAL A 241 10.53 20.22 5.44
N VAL A 242 11.38 21.24 5.46
CA VAL A 242 10.97 22.63 5.39
C VAL A 242 11.52 23.33 4.16
N SER A 243 10.78 24.31 3.64
CA SER A 243 11.20 25.12 2.50
C SER A 243 12.33 26.08 2.88
N LYS A 244 13.30 26.22 1.96
CA LYS A 244 14.33 27.26 2.00
C LYS A 244 14.18 28.24 0.84
N GLY A 245 13.06 28.19 0.14
CA GLY A 245 12.73 29.01 -1.02
C GLY A 245 12.94 28.31 -2.35
N GLY A 246 11.99 28.46 -3.27
CA GLY A 246 11.99 27.77 -4.56
C GLY A 246 12.08 26.26 -4.39
N SER A 247 12.95 25.62 -5.16
CA SER A 247 13.17 24.16 -5.12
C SER A 247 14.20 23.70 -4.06
N TYR A 248 14.50 24.52 -3.06
CA TYR A 248 15.43 24.19 -2.00
C TYR A 248 14.69 23.92 -0.69
N GLY A 249 15.11 22.90 0.04
CA GLY A 249 14.59 22.54 1.34
C GLY A 249 15.68 22.13 2.32
N GLU A 250 15.27 21.83 3.53
CA GLU A 250 16.08 21.22 4.58
C GLU A 250 15.30 20.04 5.15
N LEU A 251 15.95 18.90 5.20
CA LEU A 251 15.41 17.68 5.81
C LEU A 251 16.10 17.45 7.15
N VAL A 252 15.32 17.11 8.17
CA VAL A 252 15.84 16.65 9.46
C VAL A 252 15.17 15.33 9.82
N PHE A 253 15.97 14.35 10.21
CA PHE A 253 15.51 13.08 10.72
C PHE A 253 15.62 13.06 12.25
N TRP A 254 14.49 12.78 12.87
CA TRP A 254 14.29 12.71 14.31
C TRP A 254 13.96 11.28 14.72
N GLU A 255 14.50 10.83 15.84
CA GLU A 255 14.20 9.52 16.42
C GLU A 255 14.10 9.61 17.93
N LYS A 256 13.23 8.83 18.54
CA LYS A 256 13.22 8.65 19.98
C LYS A 256 14.36 7.73 20.42
N ASP A 257 15.08 8.15 21.43
CA ASP A 257 16.12 7.35 22.07
C ASP A 257 15.52 6.32 23.05
N SER A 258 16.38 5.62 23.77
CA SER A 258 15.98 4.62 24.77
C SER A 258 15.23 5.20 25.99
N ASN A 259 15.24 6.51 26.17
CA ASN A 259 14.54 7.23 27.22
C ASN A 259 13.24 7.88 26.73
N ASP A 260 12.80 7.58 25.51
CA ASP A 260 11.67 8.20 24.83
C ASP A 260 11.86 9.69 24.53
N GLU A 261 13.11 10.17 24.51
CA GLU A 261 13.46 11.54 24.22
C GLU A 261 13.79 11.72 22.73
N TRP A 262 13.26 12.78 22.10
CA TRP A 262 13.53 13.06 20.70
C TRP A 262 14.95 13.59 20.48
N ILE A 263 15.71 12.88 19.65
CA ILE A 263 17.05 13.28 19.23
C ILE A 263 17.08 13.58 17.74
N LEU A 264 17.87 14.56 17.34
CA LEU A 264 18.22 14.81 15.95
C LEU A 264 19.25 13.77 15.49
N VAL A 265 18.86 12.96 14.51
CA VAL A 265 19.73 11.90 13.95
C VAL A 265 20.54 12.42 12.78
N ASP A 266 19.87 13.15 11.85
CA ASP A 266 20.50 13.69 10.66
C ASP A 266 19.83 15.01 10.26
N LYS A 267 20.62 15.88 9.60
CA LYS A 267 20.15 17.16 9.07
C LYS A 267 20.89 17.45 7.76
N VAL A 268 20.14 17.59 6.68
CA VAL A 268 20.70 17.70 5.34
C VAL A 268 19.92 18.67 4.46
N SER A 269 20.58 19.27 3.49
CA SER A 269 19.92 20.02 2.43
C SER A 269 19.09 19.10 1.55
N ALA A 270 17.92 19.56 1.14
CA ALA A 270 17.03 18.82 0.27
C ALA A 270 16.70 19.61 -1.00
N ARG A 271 16.37 18.88 -2.05
CA ARG A 271 15.73 19.43 -3.26
C ARG A 271 14.25 19.11 -3.23
N LEU A 272 13.48 20.05 -3.72
CA LEU A 272 12.02 20.00 -3.78
C LEU A 272 11.55 20.12 -5.23
N GLY A 273 10.26 20.07 -5.43
CA GLY A 273 9.62 20.31 -6.72
C GLY A 273 10.11 21.62 -7.37
N GLN A 274 10.15 21.67 -8.69
CA GLN A 274 10.57 22.82 -9.48
C GLN A 274 9.84 24.12 -9.03
N ASN A 275 8.57 23.97 -8.67
CA ASN A 275 7.71 25.09 -8.23
C ASN A 275 7.66 25.24 -6.69
N GLY A 276 8.59 24.60 -5.96
CA GLY A 276 8.68 24.62 -4.50
C GLY A 276 7.61 23.73 -3.83
N MET A 277 7.16 24.15 -2.66
CA MET A 277 6.08 23.48 -1.93
C MET A 277 4.73 24.13 -2.22
N LYS A 278 3.66 23.35 -2.10
CA LYS A 278 2.28 23.82 -2.22
C LYS A 278 1.39 23.03 -1.27
N ALA A 279 0.28 23.64 -0.81
CA ALA A 279 -0.71 22.92 -0.02
C ALA A 279 -1.17 21.65 -0.76
N ALA A 280 -1.27 20.52 -0.06
CA ALA A 280 -1.63 19.23 -0.68
C ALA A 280 -2.95 19.29 -1.48
N SER A 281 -3.93 20.07 -0.98
CA SER A 281 -5.22 20.28 -1.65
C SER A 281 -5.11 20.99 -3.00
N GLU A 282 -4.05 21.76 -3.22
CA GLU A 282 -3.82 22.56 -4.41
C GLU A 282 -2.89 21.90 -5.43
N VAL A 283 -2.20 20.82 -5.04
CA VAL A 283 -1.31 20.07 -5.94
C VAL A 283 -2.14 19.27 -6.95
N TYR A 284 -1.68 19.25 -8.19
CA TYR A 284 -2.28 18.46 -9.27
C TYR A 284 -1.20 17.74 -10.10
N GLU A 285 -1.63 16.78 -10.91
CA GLU A 285 -0.71 15.99 -11.73
C GLU A 285 0.12 16.90 -12.64
N MET A 286 1.44 16.66 -12.70
CA MET A 286 2.42 17.49 -13.42
C MET A 286 2.59 18.94 -12.90
N ASP A 287 2.05 19.26 -11.71
CA ASP A 287 2.22 20.58 -11.05
C ASP A 287 3.69 20.88 -10.68
N LYS A 288 4.49 19.83 -10.50
CA LYS A 288 5.90 19.93 -10.09
C LYS A 288 6.12 20.64 -8.77
N SER A 289 5.13 20.61 -7.89
CA SER A 289 5.24 21.13 -6.52
C SER A 289 5.30 19.98 -5.52
N THR A 290 6.08 20.13 -4.47
CA THR A 290 6.12 19.18 -3.35
C THR A 290 4.91 19.42 -2.44
N PRO A 291 4.05 18.43 -2.21
CA PRO A 291 2.85 18.60 -1.38
C PRO A 291 3.21 18.76 0.09
N THR A 292 2.64 19.76 0.77
CA THR A 292 2.71 19.88 2.22
C THR A 292 1.78 18.86 2.88
N GLY A 293 2.12 18.37 4.07
CA GLY A 293 1.30 17.39 4.82
C GLY A 293 2.13 16.49 5.69
N ILE A 294 1.44 15.54 6.34
CA ILE A 294 2.04 14.43 7.06
C ILE A 294 1.71 13.13 6.33
N TYR A 295 2.72 12.31 6.10
CA TYR A 295 2.60 11.09 5.31
C TYR A 295 3.35 9.95 5.98
N SER A 296 2.82 8.74 5.92
CA SER A 296 3.53 7.53 6.34
C SER A 296 4.65 7.19 5.36
N LEU A 297 5.57 6.35 5.83
CA LEU A 297 6.72 5.83 5.09
C LEU A 297 6.69 4.31 5.20
N THR A 298 6.03 3.65 4.27
CA THR A 298 5.70 2.22 4.39
C THR A 298 6.57 1.30 3.55
N GLU A 299 7.15 1.82 2.47
CA GLU A 299 7.96 1.02 1.56
C GLU A 299 9.09 1.82 0.90
N ALA A 300 10.14 1.12 0.52
CA ALA A 300 11.28 1.63 -0.21
C ALA A 300 11.54 0.77 -1.44
N PHE A 301 12.21 1.35 -2.42
CA PHE A 301 12.69 0.65 -3.59
C PHE A 301 14.01 1.24 -4.09
N GLY A 302 14.69 0.54 -4.98
CA GLY A 302 15.89 1.08 -5.61
C GLY A 302 16.49 0.15 -6.65
N ILE A 303 17.32 0.74 -7.52
CA ILE A 303 18.14 0.00 -8.49
C ILE A 303 19.19 -0.82 -7.75
N ASN A 304 19.76 -0.25 -6.71
CA ASN A 304 20.75 -0.93 -5.87
C ASN A 304 20.08 -1.95 -4.94
N SER A 305 20.86 -2.89 -4.43
CA SER A 305 20.41 -3.88 -3.47
C SER A 305 19.95 -3.22 -2.16
N ASP A 306 19.09 -3.92 -1.44
CA ASP A 306 18.62 -3.52 -0.11
C ASP A 306 19.79 -3.14 0.80
N PRO A 307 19.83 -1.92 1.33
CA PRO A 307 20.90 -1.47 2.20
C PRO A 307 20.82 -2.02 3.64
N GLY A 308 19.90 -2.93 3.93
CA GLY A 308 19.59 -3.46 5.26
C GLY A 308 18.33 -2.86 5.87
N SER A 309 17.35 -2.53 5.06
CA SER A 309 16.07 -1.95 5.45
C SER A 309 15.24 -2.87 6.34
N LYS A 310 14.56 -2.33 7.35
CA LYS A 310 13.52 -3.04 8.10
C LYS A 310 12.13 -2.83 7.53
N ILE A 311 11.91 -1.73 6.79
CA ILE A 311 10.70 -1.53 6.00
C ILE A 311 10.77 -2.36 4.72
N ARG A 312 9.64 -2.62 4.09
CA ARG A 312 9.61 -3.35 2.82
C ARG A 312 10.49 -2.67 1.80
N TYR A 313 11.50 -3.37 1.28
CA TYR A 313 12.38 -2.88 0.23
C TYR A 313 12.20 -3.71 -1.04
N ARG A 314 12.04 -3.02 -2.18
CA ARG A 314 11.98 -3.63 -3.51
C ARG A 314 13.21 -3.28 -4.31
N GLN A 315 14.10 -4.26 -4.58
CA GLN A 315 15.13 -4.06 -5.60
C GLN A 315 14.50 -4.13 -6.99
N LEU A 316 14.71 -3.10 -7.79
CA LEU A 316 14.16 -3.01 -9.15
C LEU A 316 14.86 -4.00 -10.07
N ASP A 317 14.07 -4.72 -10.88
CA ASP A 317 14.56 -5.67 -11.88
C ASP A 317 14.19 -5.27 -13.32
N GLY A 318 13.53 -4.12 -13.50
CA GLY A 318 13.10 -3.56 -14.77
C GLY A 318 11.67 -3.89 -15.14
N THR A 319 10.95 -4.58 -14.29
CA THR A 319 9.52 -4.88 -14.47
C THR A 319 8.62 -3.86 -13.78
N GLU A 320 9.16 -2.98 -12.94
CA GLU A 320 8.40 -2.05 -12.12
C GLU A 320 8.08 -0.75 -12.87
N TYR A 321 6.82 -0.36 -12.82
CA TYR A 321 6.28 0.90 -13.31
C TYR A 321 5.50 1.60 -12.20
N TRP A 322 5.63 2.91 -12.09
CA TRP A 322 4.72 3.72 -11.26
C TRP A 322 3.75 4.46 -12.17
N VAL A 323 2.46 4.14 -12.04
CA VAL A 323 1.44 4.61 -12.98
C VAL A 323 1.04 6.05 -12.64
N ASP A 324 1.20 6.96 -13.62
CA ASP A 324 0.82 8.37 -13.56
C ASP A 324 -0.34 8.73 -14.50
N ASP A 325 -0.94 7.73 -15.16
CA ASP A 325 -2.11 7.90 -16.02
C ASP A 325 -3.37 8.14 -15.17
N VAL A 326 -3.86 9.37 -15.14
CA VAL A 326 -5.05 9.80 -14.39
C VAL A 326 -6.35 9.08 -14.78
N ASN A 327 -6.37 8.40 -15.93
CA ASN A 327 -7.52 7.62 -16.40
C ASN A 327 -7.38 6.12 -16.10
N SER A 328 -6.27 5.70 -15.50
CA SER A 328 -6.01 4.31 -15.14
C SER A 328 -6.52 4.00 -13.74
N ASP A 329 -7.14 2.82 -13.57
CA ASP A 329 -7.49 2.27 -12.26
C ASP A 329 -6.25 1.99 -11.38
N TYR A 330 -5.07 1.98 -11.99
CA TYR A 330 -3.79 1.78 -11.34
C TYR A 330 -3.04 3.08 -11.02
N TYR A 331 -3.69 4.23 -11.20
CA TYR A 331 -3.07 5.53 -10.93
C TYR A 331 -2.44 5.60 -9.54
N ASN A 332 -1.22 6.17 -9.47
CA ASN A 332 -0.41 6.32 -8.26
C ASN A 332 -0.11 5.01 -7.52
N THR A 333 0.08 3.91 -8.26
CA THR A 333 0.50 2.62 -7.74
C THR A 333 1.69 2.05 -8.49
N MET A 334 2.48 1.21 -7.80
CA MET A 334 3.51 0.41 -8.46
C MET A 334 2.87 -0.78 -9.17
N GLN A 335 3.18 -0.95 -10.44
CA GLN A 335 2.71 -2.05 -11.30
C GLN A 335 3.89 -2.81 -11.92
N PHE A 336 3.64 -4.02 -12.39
CA PHE A 336 4.66 -4.94 -12.90
C PHE A 336 4.36 -5.38 -14.34
N GLY A 337 5.42 -5.51 -15.14
CA GLY A 337 5.33 -5.94 -16.53
C GLY A 337 4.81 -4.85 -17.45
N GLU A 338 4.55 -5.21 -18.71
CA GLU A 338 4.10 -4.28 -19.74
C GLU A 338 2.67 -3.76 -19.43
N ALA A 339 2.36 -2.59 -19.98
CA ALA A 339 1.07 -1.93 -19.72
C ALA A 339 -0.15 -2.77 -20.11
N ASP A 340 -0.09 -3.47 -21.26
CA ASP A 340 -1.16 -4.33 -21.79
C ASP A 340 -2.57 -3.72 -21.72
N GLY A 341 -2.64 -2.39 -21.92
CA GLY A 341 -3.88 -1.62 -21.87
C GLY A 341 -4.34 -1.20 -20.46
N ARG A 342 -3.61 -1.52 -19.40
CA ARG A 342 -3.91 -1.11 -18.03
C ARG A 342 -3.66 0.38 -17.78
N TRP A 343 -2.70 0.97 -18.46
CA TRP A 343 -2.37 2.40 -18.41
C TRP A 343 -1.78 2.85 -19.75
N SER A 344 -1.78 4.16 -19.98
CA SER A 344 -1.17 4.81 -21.13
C SER A 344 0.10 5.58 -20.79
N SER A 345 0.34 5.84 -19.50
CA SER A 345 1.51 6.55 -19.00
C SER A 345 1.93 6.00 -17.65
N ALA A 346 3.24 5.80 -17.47
CA ALA A 346 3.85 5.37 -16.21
C ALA A 346 5.35 5.67 -16.22
N GLU A 347 5.95 5.90 -15.05
CA GLU A 347 7.39 5.92 -14.86
C GLU A 347 7.92 4.49 -14.82
N LYS A 348 8.77 4.09 -15.77
CA LYS A 348 9.53 2.85 -15.67
C LYS A 348 10.70 3.07 -14.72
N LEU A 349 10.56 2.62 -13.48
CA LEU A 349 11.41 3.04 -12.38
C LEU A 349 12.91 2.76 -12.60
N ILE A 350 13.27 1.67 -13.28
CA ILE A 350 14.67 1.31 -13.58
C ILE A 350 15.38 2.32 -14.49
N GLU A 351 14.63 3.14 -15.27
CA GLU A 351 15.21 4.11 -16.22
C GLU A 351 15.68 5.40 -15.53
N PHE A 352 15.37 5.58 -14.25
CA PHE A 352 15.81 6.75 -13.45
C PHE A 352 17.08 6.46 -12.66
N GLU A 353 18.10 5.88 -13.32
CA GLU A 353 19.39 5.60 -12.71
C GLU A 353 20.00 6.88 -12.07
N GLY A 354 20.59 6.73 -10.91
CA GLY A 354 21.09 7.83 -10.10
C GLY A 354 20.01 8.39 -9.16
N TYR A 355 18.86 8.78 -9.67
CA TYR A 355 17.72 9.26 -8.84
C TYR A 355 17.13 8.15 -7.99
N TYR A 356 16.84 7.01 -8.61
CA TYR A 356 16.22 5.86 -7.95
C TYR A 356 17.22 4.75 -7.61
N ASN A 357 18.51 5.11 -7.42
CA ASN A 357 19.47 4.18 -6.81
C ASN A 357 18.93 3.67 -5.47
N TYR A 358 18.31 4.57 -4.70
CA TYR A 358 17.50 4.31 -3.52
C TYR A 358 16.34 5.29 -3.49
N SER A 359 15.17 4.83 -3.03
CA SER A 359 13.98 5.65 -2.90
C SER A 359 13.10 5.15 -1.75
N LEU A 360 12.45 6.08 -1.09
CA LEU A 360 11.47 5.84 -0.05
C LEU A 360 10.13 6.42 -0.50
N VAL A 361 9.08 5.64 -0.49
CA VAL A 361 7.75 6.10 -0.92
C VAL A 361 7.18 7.02 0.15
N ILE A 362 6.81 8.23 -0.26
CA ILE A 362 6.02 9.14 0.56
C ILE A 362 4.56 8.84 0.24
N ASP A 363 3.79 8.42 1.24
CA ASP A 363 2.42 7.93 1.03
C ASP A 363 1.41 9.08 0.78
N TYR A 364 1.83 10.06 -0.04
CA TYR A 364 0.96 11.11 -0.54
C TYR A 364 -0.01 10.57 -1.60
N ASN A 365 -1.28 10.91 -1.48
CA ASN A 365 -2.33 10.53 -2.44
C ASN A 365 -2.39 9.02 -2.72
N ARG A 366 -2.22 8.19 -1.69
CA ARG A 366 -2.26 6.73 -1.84
C ARG A 366 -3.52 6.09 -1.28
N TRP A 367 -4.08 6.62 -0.18
CA TRP A 367 -5.23 6.03 0.50
C TRP A 367 -6.19 7.09 1.05
N PRO A 368 -7.26 7.43 0.30
CA PRO A 368 -7.58 6.98 -1.05
C PRO A 368 -6.72 7.64 -2.12
N VAL A 369 -6.54 6.95 -3.23
CA VAL A 369 -5.96 7.56 -4.43
C VAL A 369 -7.01 8.46 -5.08
N ILE A 370 -6.66 9.72 -5.33
CA ILE A 370 -7.50 10.68 -6.04
C ILE A 370 -6.84 11.00 -7.38
N PRO A 371 -7.39 10.53 -8.52
CA PRO A 371 -6.81 10.80 -9.82
C PRO A 371 -6.63 12.30 -10.08
N GLY A 372 -5.45 12.68 -10.59
CA GLY A 372 -5.11 14.05 -10.90
C GLY A 372 -4.59 14.89 -9.73
N LYS A 373 -4.49 14.34 -8.51
CA LYS A 373 -3.90 15.02 -7.34
C LYS A 373 -2.39 14.77 -7.18
N SER A 374 -1.70 14.51 -8.28
CA SER A 374 -0.30 14.11 -8.36
C SER A 374 -0.01 12.68 -7.88
N SER A 375 1.02 12.11 -8.46
CA SER A 375 1.48 10.72 -8.25
C SER A 375 3.00 10.68 -8.09
N ALA A 376 3.56 9.51 -7.78
CA ALA A 376 5.00 9.26 -7.75
C ALA A 376 5.77 10.25 -6.85
N ILE A 377 5.30 10.50 -5.63
CA ILE A 377 5.99 11.36 -4.67
C ILE A 377 6.89 10.50 -3.78
N PHE A 378 8.20 10.66 -3.95
CA PHE A 378 9.23 9.88 -3.27
C PHE A 378 10.24 10.77 -2.53
N LEU A 379 10.94 10.20 -1.57
CA LEU A 379 12.23 10.69 -1.09
C LEU A 379 13.30 9.88 -1.81
N HIS A 380 14.10 10.52 -2.69
CA HIS A 380 15.07 9.84 -3.55
C HIS A 380 16.44 10.51 -3.56
N CYS A 381 17.42 9.97 -4.31
CA CYS A 381 18.77 10.51 -4.38
C CYS A 381 18.81 11.85 -5.13
N ASP A 382 19.51 12.85 -4.55
CA ASP A 382 19.74 14.16 -5.18
C ASP A 382 20.88 14.08 -6.21
N LEU A 383 20.62 14.54 -7.42
CA LEU A 383 21.61 14.74 -8.48
C LEU A 383 21.88 16.23 -8.78
N GLY A 384 21.54 17.12 -7.84
CA GLY A 384 21.84 18.55 -7.92
C GLY A 384 20.79 19.38 -8.66
N SER A 385 19.61 18.82 -8.99
CA SER A 385 18.52 19.48 -9.70
C SER A 385 17.25 19.52 -8.86
N TYR A 386 16.26 20.32 -9.28
CA TYR A 386 14.90 20.26 -8.76
C TYR A 386 14.24 18.93 -9.10
N THR A 387 13.19 18.59 -8.36
CA THR A 387 12.34 17.41 -8.63
C THR A 387 11.04 17.81 -9.34
N TYR A 388 10.21 16.82 -9.65
CA TYR A 388 8.85 17.06 -10.19
C TYR A 388 7.75 16.92 -9.12
N GLY A 389 8.13 17.08 -7.86
CA GLY A 389 7.25 17.01 -6.68
C GLY A 389 7.86 16.21 -5.53
N CYS A 390 8.79 15.33 -5.82
CA CYS A 390 9.53 14.55 -4.84
C CYS A 390 10.37 15.43 -3.90
N VAL A 391 10.89 14.81 -2.85
CA VAL A 391 12.01 15.32 -2.04
C VAL A 391 13.26 14.56 -2.42
N ALA A 392 14.40 15.23 -2.60
CA ALA A 392 15.65 14.55 -2.88
C ALA A 392 16.74 15.01 -1.91
N ILE A 393 17.60 14.06 -1.48
CA ILE A 393 18.74 14.28 -0.57
C ILE A 393 19.95 13.49 -1.04
N PRO A 394 21.16 13.81 -0.55
CA PRO A 394 22.35 13.01 -0.87
C PRO A 394 22.13 11.52 -0.59
N GLN A 395 22.60 10.67 -1.51
CA GLN A 395 22.39 9.23 -1.46
C GLN A 395 22.82 8.59 -0.13
N GLU A 396 23.94 8.99 0.42
CA GLU A 396 24.45 8.41 1.67
C GLU A 396 23.53 8.70 2.87
N ASN A 397 22.93 9.92 2.93
CA ASN A 397 21.95 10.25 3.96
C ASN A 397 20.67 9.45 3.78
N LEU A 398 20.20 9.28 2.53
CA LEU A 398 19.02 8.46 2.25
C LEU A 398 19.20 6.99 2.64
N VAL A 399 20.37 6.41 2.32
CA VAL A 399 20.74 5.05 2.73
C VAL A 399 20.71 4.91 4.26
N ASN A 400 21.31 5.88 4.98
CA ASN A 400 21.30 5.89 6.44
C ASN A 400 19.88 5.98 7.01
N ILE A 401 19.00 6.78 6.41
CA ILE A 401 17.61 6.88 6.79
C ILE A 401 16.90 5.55 6.55
N ILE A 402 16.97 4.96 5.36
CA ILE A 402 16.31 3.69 5.02
C ILE A 402 16.74 2.57 5.97
N ASN A 403 18.02 2.50 6.33
CA ASN A 403 18.57 1.52 7.28
C ASN A 403 18.02 1.68 8.70
N ARG A 404 17.69 2.90 9.10
CA ARG A 404 17.23 3.20 10.47
C ARG A 404 15.73 3.13 10.61
N LEU A 405 14.99 3.38 9.53
CA LEU A 405 13.52 3.34 9.59
C LEU A 405 13.03 1.97 10.05
N ASP A 406 12.16 2.01 11.05
CA ASP A 406 11.60 0.83 11.69
C ASP A 406 10.07 0.90 11.64
N PRO A 407 9.39 -0.02 10.97
CA PRO A 407 7.94 -0.01 10.87
C PRO A 407 7.24 -0.12 12.23
N GLU A 408 7.90 -0.71 13.24
CA GLU A 408 7.36 -0.77 14.61
C GLU A 408 7.35 0.60 15.31
N LYS A 409 8.04 1.60 14.73
CA LYS A 409 8.09 2.98 15.22
C LYS A 409 7.14 3.93 14.50
N ASP A 410 6.30 3.42 13.60
CA ASP A 410 5.33 4.20 12.81
C ASP A 410 5.98 5.44 12.17
N PRO A 411 6.95 5.30 11.24
CA PRO A 411 7.70 6.42 10.70
C PRO A 411 6.84 7.33 9.83
N PHE A 412 6.93 8.65 10.07
CA PHE A 412 6.28 9.68 9.28
C PHE A 412 7.28 10.64 8.63
N ILE A 413 6.85 11.25 7.51
CA ILE A 413 7.46 12.44 6.96
C ILE A 413 6.46 13.60 7.04
N ILE A 414 6.91 14.75 7.53
CA ILE A 414 6.14 15.99 7.63
C ILE A 414 6.81 17.02 6.73
N ILE A 415 6.06 17.55 5.77
CA ILE A 415 6.52 18.50 4.79
C ILE A 415 5.70 19.78 4.95
N ASP A 416 6.34 20.92 5.28
CA ASP A 416 5.64 22.20 5.34
C ASP A 416 6.60 23.37 5.09
N PHE A 417 6.06 24.57 4.99
CA PHE A 417 6.83 25.77 4.63
C PHE A 417 7.87 26.15 5.68
N SER A 418 7.58 25.90 6.96
CA SER A 418 8.48 26.26 8.07
C SER A 418 8.40 25.24 9.22
N TYR A 419 9.40 25.27 10.12
CA TYR A 419 9.33 24.52 11.38
C TYR A 419 8.18 24.96 12.26
N GLN A 420 7.84 26.25 12.26
CA GLN A 420 6.67 26.76 13.00
C GLN A 420 5.39 26.11 12.49
N ASP A 421 5.22 26.01 11.17
CA ASP A 421 4.07 25.31 10.58
C ASP A 421 4.05 23.84 10.99
N ILE A 422 5.20 23.14 10.92
CA ILE A 422 5.32 21.73 11.35
C ILE A 422 4.92 21.57 12.80
N TYR A 423 5.45 22.41 13.69
CA TYR A 423 5.23 22.26 15.14
C TYR A 423 3.84 22.67 15.60
N THR A 424 3.12 23.43 14.80
CA THR A 424 1.77 23.91 15.15
C THR A 424 0.64 23.17 14.44
N LYS A 425 0.91 22.56 13.27
CA LYS A 425 -0.14 21.88 12.48
C LYS A 425 -0.16 20.35 12.66
N TYR A 426 0.96 19.73 13.02
CA TYR A 426 1.09 18.26 13.00
C TYR A 426 1.39 17.69 14.40
#